data_9b2c2abccc6678ba60ab81b515091c6d
#
_entry.id   9b2c2abccc6678ba60ab81b515091c6d
#
_cell.length_a   1.000
_cell.length_b   1.000
_cell.length_c   1.000
_cell.angle_alpha   90.00
_cell.angle_beta   90.00
_cell.angle_gamma   90.00
#
_symmetry.space_group_name_H-M   'P 1'
#
loop_
_entity.id
_entity.type
_entity.pdbx_description
1 polymer ?
#
loop_
_entity_poly.entity_id
_entity_poly.type
_entity_poly.pdbx_seq_one_letter_code
_entity_poly.pdbx_strand_id
1 'polypeptide(L)'
;MTHAQLKAKALENPTIRAEYERLNREEFAILDEILAARKSAGLTQAQIAERMGTKAPAVARLESALASGKHSPSLSSLRKYATALGKRLEIHLV
;
A
#
# COMPACT_ATOMS: atom_id res chain seq x y z
N MET A 1 -12.65 8.10 -25.46
CA MET A 1 -13.16 7.94 -24.08
C MET A 1 -12.00 8.06 -23.10
N THR A 2 -12.11 8.87 -22.08
CA THR A 2 -11.07 9.00 -21.07
C THR A 2 -11.06 7.79 -20.14
N HIS A 3 -9.94 7.60 -19.43
CA HIS A 3 -9.81 6.52 -18.43
C HIS A 3 -10.91 6.65 -17.34
N ALA A 4 -11.17 7.86 -16.87
CA ALA A 4 -12.21 8.11 -15.86
C ALA A 4 -13.61 7.77 -16.37
N GLN A 5 -13.92 8.09 -17.63
CA GLN A 5 -15.19 7.77 -18.26
C GLN A 5 -15.35 6.25 -18.43
N LEU A 6 -14.30 5.57 -18.85
CA LEU A 6 -14.31 4.12 -19.01
C LEU A 6 -14.54 3.43 -17.66
N LYS A 7 -13.87 3.90 -16.62
CA LYS A 7 -14.02 3.36 -15.25
C LYS A 7 -15.44 3.58 -14.73
N ALA A 8 -16.00 4.78 -14.90
CA ALA A 8 -17.35 5.09 -14.47
C ALA A 8 -18.39 4.20 -15.18
N LYS A 9 -18.22 3.99 -16.49
CA LYS A 9 -19.10 3.14 -17.27
C LYS A 9 -19.01 1.67 -16.83
N ALA A 10 -17.81 1.17 -16.55
CA ALA A 10 -17.60 -0.18 -16.04
C ALA A 10 -18.28 -0.38 -14.69
N LEU A 11 -18.23 0.61 -13.79
CA LEU A 11 -18.83 0.56 -12.47
C LEU A 11 -20.36 0.61 -12.48
N GLU A 12 -20.99 0.91 -13.62
CA GLU A 12 -22.44 0.80 -13.80
C GLU A 12 -22.89 -0.69 -13.77
N ASN A 13 -21.99 -1.61 -14.13
CA ASN A 13 -22.27 -3.04 -14.07
C ASN A 13 -22.17 -3.53 -12.62
N PRO A 14 -23.24 -4.11 -12.02
CA PRO A 14 -23.22 -4.51 -10.60
C PRO A 14 -22.13 -5.53 -10.27
N THR A 15 -21.83 -6.46 -11.17
CA THR A 15 -20.80 -7.49 -10.96
C THR A 15 -19.40 -6.86 -10.93
N ILE A 16 -19.10 -5.99 -11.89
CA ILE A 16 -17.82 -5.29 -11.97
C ILE A 16 -17.66 -4.36 -10.76
N ARG A 17 -18.72 -3.66 -10.37
CA ARG A 17 -18.72 -2.79 -9.21
C ARG A 17 -18.42 -3.53 -7.91
N ALA A 18 -19.05 -4.70 -7.70
CA ALA A 18 -18.81 -5.53 -6.52
C ALA A 18 -17.37 -6.00 -6.45
N GLU A 19 -16.79 -6.42 -7.59
CA GLU A 19 -15.40 -6.83 -7.70
C GLU A 19 -14.45 -5.68 -7.35
N TYR A 20 -14.70 -4.48 -7.89
CA TYR A 20 -13.92 -3.30 -7.63
C TYR A 20 -13.94 -2.91 -6.15
N GLU A 21 -15.12 -2.92 -5.53
CA GLU A 21 -15.27 -2.61 -4.09
C GLU A 21 -14.55 -3.63 -3.22
N ARG A 22 -14.58 -4.90 -3.59
CA ARG A 22 -13.87 -5.96 -2.88
C ARG A 22 -12.36 -5.76 -2.93
N LEU A 23 -11.81 -5.45 -4.12
CA LEU A 23 -10.38 -5.18 -4.31
C LEU A 23 -9.94 -3.96 -3.51
N ASN A 24 -10.74 -2.90 -3.49
CA ASN A 24 -10.46 -1.73 -2.68
C ASN A 24 -10.41 -2.04 -1.19
N ARG A 25 -11.31 -2.87 -0.69
CA ARG A 25 -11.31 -3.28 0.72
C ARG A 25 -10.05 -4.05 1.08
N GLU A 26 -9.60 -4.93 0.19
CA GLU A 26 -8.37 -5.71 0.40
C GLU A 26 -7.14 -4.80 0.44
N GLU A 27 -7.05 -3.82 -0.47
CA GLU A 27 -5.96 -2.84 -0.49
C GLU A 27 -5.94 -1.98 0.78
N PHE A 28 -7.09 -1.52 1.24
CA PHE A 28 -7.19 -0.75 2.48
C PHE A 28 -6.83 -1.58 3.72
N ALA A 29 -7.16 -2.87 3.74
CA ALA A 29 -6.78 -3.73 4.84
C ALA A 29 -5.25 -3.87 4.96
N ILE A 30 -4.55 -4.03 3.84
CA ILE A 30 -3.08 -4.09 3.80
C ILE A 30 -2.48 -2.76 4.28
N LEU A 31 -3.00 -1.65 3.78
CA LEU A 31 -2.55 -0.32 4.18
C LEU A 31 -2.71 -0.10 5.68
N ASP A 32 -3.86 -0.45 6.22
CA ASP A 32 -4.14 -0.31 7.65
C ASP A 32 -3.16 -1.12 8.49
N GLU A 33 -2.84 -2.34 8.09
CA GLU A 33 -1.86 -3.18 8.77
C GLU A 33 -0.47 -2.55 8.77
N ILE A 34 -0.04 -2.02 7.63
CA ILE A 34 1.27 -1.38 7.49
C ILE A 34 1.36 -0.11 8.35
N LEU A 35 0.35 0.73 8.33
CA LEU A 35 0.32 1.95 9.13
C LEU A 35 0.26 1.65 10.63
N ALA A 36 -0.49 0.63 11.03
CA ALA A 36 -0.53 0.19 12.42
C ALA A 36 0.84 -0.33 12.88
N ALA A 37 1.52 -1.10 12.04
CA ALA A 37 2.86 -1.62 12.35
C ALA A 37 3.87 -0.49 12.49
N ARG A 38 3.82 0.52 11.62
CA ARG A 38 4.68 1.70 11.70
C ARG A 38 4.45 2.46 13.00
N LYS A 39 3.21 2.70 13.35
CA LYS A 39 2.83 3.39 14.58
C LYS A 39 3.31 2.64 15.81
N SER A 40 3.13 1.32 15.83
CA SER A 40 3.59 0.47 16.93
C SER A 40 5.11 0.45 17.07
N ALA A 41 5.84 0.51 15.95
CA ALA A 41 7.29 0.53 15.94
C ALA A 41 7.85 1.84 16.48
N GLY A 42 7.11 2.95 16.37
CA GLY A 42 7.54 4.26 16.84
C GLY A 42 8.76 4.82 16.14
N LEU A 43 9.02 4.38 14.89
CA LEU A 43 10.19 4.81 14.13
C LEU A 43 9.89 6.05 13.29
N THR A 44 10.91 6.94 13.20
CA THR A 44 10.85 8.07 12.27
C THR A 44 11.12 7.59 10.84
N GLN A 45 10.77 8.43 9.85
CA GLN A 45 11.08 8.12 8.44
C GLN A 45 12.58 7.95 8.24
N ALA A 46 13.41 8.75 8.91
CA ALA A 46 14.86 8.65 8.83
C ALA A 46 15.37 7.31 9.37
N GLN A 47 14.81 6.84 10.48
CA GLN A 47 15.17 5.55 11.05
C GLN A 47 14.75 4.38 10.16
N ILE A 48 13.56 4.46 9.57
CA ILE A 48 13.08 3.45 8.61
C ILE A 48 14.00 3.43 7.38
N ALA A 49 14.34 4.62 6.86
CA ALA A 49 15.21 4.75 5.70
C ALA A 49 16.59 4.12 5.95
N GLU A 50 17.16 4.36 7.12
CA GLU A 50 18.43 3.77 7.51
C GLU A 50 18.37 2.24 7.49
N ARG A 51 17.31 1.67 8.07
CA ARG A 51 17.10 0.22 8.10
C ARG A 51 16.85 -0.38 6.72
N MET A 52 16.24 0.38 5.82
CA MET A 52 15.98 -0.04 4.44
C MET A 52 17.19 0.17 3.52
N GLY A 53 18.23 0.87 3.98
CA GLY A 53 19.38 1.22 3.15
C GLY A 53 19.05 2.31 2.13
N THR A 54 18.15 3.22 2.44
CA THR A 54 17.73 4.31 1.56
C THR A 54 17.70 5.64 2.31
N LYS A 55 17.08 6.66 1.74
CA LYS A 55 16.96 8.00 2.31
C LYS A 55 15.53 8.33 2.70
N ALA A 56 15.37 9.22 3.67
CA ALA A 56 14.04 9.61 4.19
C ALA A 56 13.04 10.03 3.09
N PRO A 57 13.41 10.81 2.05
CA PRO A 57 12.47 11.14 0.99
C PRO A 57 11.90 9.94 0.25
N ALA A 58 12.68 8.86 0.10
CA ALA A 58 12.20 7.63 -0.52
C ALA A 58 11.14 6.95 0.35
N VAL A 59 11.33 6.93 1.67
CA VAL A 59 10.35 6.41 2.63
C VAL A 59 9.08 7.26 2.60
N ALA A 60 9.22 8.58 2.57
CA ALA A 60 8.07 9.48 2.48
C ALA A 60 7.23 9.22 1.23
N ARG A 61 7.89 9.00 0.08
CA ARG A 61 7.20 8.66 -1.17
C ARG A 61 6.49 7.31 -1.08
N LEU A 62 7.13 6.32 -0.47
CA LEU A 62 6.54 5.01 -0.27
C LEU A 62 5.29 5.10 0.60
N GLU A 63 5.37 5.80 1.71
CA GLU A 63 4.23 5.98 2.62
C GLU A 63 3.10 6.77 1.97
N SER A 64 3.43 7.80 1.19
CA SER A 64 2.44 8.57 0.43
C SER A 64 1.74 7.70 -0.62
N ALA A 65 2.47 6.84 -1.31
CA ALA A 65 1.90 5.91 -2.29
C ALA A 65 0.94 4.93 -1.62
N LEU A 66 1.29 4.42 -0.45
CA LEU A 66 0.41 3.54 0.33
C LEU A 66 -0.85 4.27 0.78
N ALA A 67 -0.72 5.52 1.24
CA ALA A 67 -1.85 6.30 1.73
C ALA A 67 -2.80 6.73 0.61
N SER A 68 -2.27 7.07 -0.57
CA SER A 68 -3.09 7.55 -1.69
C SER A 68 -3.75 6.43 -2.49
N GLY A 69 -3.18 5.23 -2.47
CA GLY A 69 -3.64 4.12 -3.29
C GLY A 69 -3.47 4.31 -4.79
N LYS A 70 -2.82 5.40 -5.22
CA LYS A 70 -2.65 5.72 -6.65
C LYS A 70 -1.56 4.91 -7.31
N HIS A 71 -0.54 4.53 -6.57
CA HIS A 71 0.58 3.73 -7.06
C HIS A 71 0.85 2.63 -6.05
N SER A 72 0.84 1.40 -6.53
CA SER A 72 1.17 0.25 -5.68
C SER A 72 2.68 0.09 -5.63
N PRO A 73 3.30 0.11 -4.45
CA PRO A 73 4.71 -0.20 -4.32
C PRO A 73 5.00 -1.64 -4.76
N SER A 74 6.22 -1.92 -5.18
CA SER A 74 6.62 -3.28 -5.52
C SER A 74 6.62 -4.16 -4.26
N LEU A 75 6.48 -5.47 -4.43
CA LEU A 75 6.58 -6.41 -3.31
C LEU A 75 7.94 -6.32 -2.64
N SER A 76 8.99 -6.07 -3.41
CA SER A 76 10.34 -5.88 -2.88
C SER A 76 10.39 -4.69 -1.92
N SER A 77 9.80 -3.56 -2.30
CA SER A 77 9.74 -2.36 -1.46
C SER A 77 8.92 -2.59 -0.19
N LEU A 78 7.77 -3.24 -0.32
CA LEU A 78 6.92 -3.58 0.83
C LEU A 78 7.63 -4.52 1.80
N ARG A 79 8.36 -5.49 1.27
CA ARG A 79 9.11 -6.45 2.07
C ARG A 79 10.23 -5.77 2.86
N LYS A 80 10.97 -4.86 2.22
CA LYS A 80 12.01 -4.07 2.88
C LYS A 80 11.43 -3.18 3.96
N TYR A 81 10.30 -2.55 3.67
CA TYR A 81 9.60 -1.69 4.63
C TYR A 81 9.14 -2.50 5.86
N ALA A 82 8.51 -3.64 5.64
CA ALA A 82 8.07 -4.52 6.72
C ALA A 82 9.25 -4.97 7.59
N THR A 83 10.35 -5.37 6.97
CA THR A 83 11.56 -5.80 7.68
C THR A 83 12.13 -4.66 8.52
N ALA A 84 12.12 -3.43 8.02
CA ALA A 84 12.56 -2.25 8.75
C ALA A 84 11.73 -1.99 10.01
N LEU A 85 10.46 -2.40 10.00
CA LEU A 85 9.56 -2.30 11.15
C LEU A 85 9.66 -3.51 12.10
N GLY A 86 10.56 -4.45 11.83
CA GLY A 86 10.69 -5.67 12.62
C GLY A 86 9.60 -6.70 12.33
N LYS A 87 8.97 -6.59 11.17
CA LYS A 87 7.87 -7.48 10.74
C LYS A 87 8.27 -8.25 9.50
N ARG A 88 7.46 -9.24 9.15
CA ARG A 88 7.64 -10.02 7.92
C ARG A 88 6.37 -9.91 7.10
N LEU A 89 6.54 -9.64 5.80
CA LEU A 89 5.41 -9.62 4.87
C LEU A 89 5.06 -11.04 4.46
N GLU A 90 3.82 -11.44 4.67
CA GLU A 90 3.26 -12.70 4.21
C GLU A 90 2.12 -12.43 3.25
N ILE A 91 2.09 -13.17 2.14
CA ILE A 91 1.05 -13.06 1.13
C ILE A 91 0.46 -14.45 0.91
N HIS A 92 -0.85 -14.54 1.05
CA HIS A 92 -1.58 -15.78 0.85
C HIS A 92 -2.59 -15.63 -0.26
N LEU A 93 -2.58 -16.59 -1.19
CA LEU A 93 -3.60 -16.68 -2.23
C LEU A 93 -4.69 -17.64 -1.75
N VAL A 94 -5.91 -17.15 -1.77
CA VAL A 94 -7.09 -17.92 -1.34
C VAL A 94 -8.07 -18.13 -2.48
#